data_720b3905f04ad6f13b1f6a9ea9faad81
#
_entry.id   720b3905f04ad6f13b1f6a9ea9faad81
#
_cell.length_a   1.000
_cell.length_b   1.000
_cell.length_c   1.000
_cell.angle_alpha   90.00
_cell.angle_beta   90.00
_cell.angle_gamma   90.00
#
_symmetry.space_group_name_H-M   'P 1'
#
loop_
_entity.id
_entity.type
_entity.pdbx_description
1 polymer ?
#
loop_
_entity_poly.entity_id
_entity_poly.type
_entity_poly.pdbx_seq_one_letter_code
_entity_poly.pdbx_strand_id
1 'polypeptide(L)'
;MKERGYRMVPVHTRDAGSTILGRPILPSPWSDDEPEMFVLFLSPSVVLKELAKWLLAGKKIPFIWLQPGAENDVVEELLSNAGLQYSSGKCWVTTSQNEDISCRDPLPAFPWFLQTTSLDGDECSVWRHYPPGADHILDAPLEWVGDLLDLETSSEPIPRYIRSLGQGTENIEQTAIRLS
;
A
#
# COMPACT_ATOMS: atom_id res chain seq x y z
N MET A 1 -14.19 7.58 -2.11
CA MET A 1 -13.58 6.22 -2.06
C MET A 1 -13.68 5.63 -0.65
N LYS A 2 -13.18 6.30 0.39
CA LYS A 2 -13.29 5.83 1.79
C LYS A 2 -14.74 5.53 2.20
N GLU A 3 -15.68 6.38 1.83
CA GLU A 3 -17.12 6.23 2.12
C GLU A 3 -17.78 5.06 1.38
N ARG A 4 -17.12 4.49 0.36
CA ARG A 4 -17.59 3.35 -0.43
C ARG A 4 -17.01 2.01 0.01
N GLY A 5 -16.32 1.98 1.15
CA GLY A 5 -15.80 0.76 1.77
C GLY A 5 -14.52 0.19 1.17
N TYR A 6 -13.87 0.87 0.21
CA TYR A 6 -12.61 0.38 -0.34
C TYR A 6 -11.46 0.50 0.66
N ARG A 7 -10.68 -0.57 0.82
CA ARG A 7 -9.35 -0.49 1.42
C ARG A 7 -8.40 0.13 0.40
N MET A 8 -8.08 1.40 0.58
CA MET A 8 -7.10 2.09 -0.26
C MET A 8 -5.73 1.99 0.37
N VAL A 9 -4.75 1.52 -0.38
CA VAL A 9 -3.35 1.45 0.03
C VAL A 9 -2.57 2.45 -0.82
N PRO A 10 -2.23 3.63 -0.27
CA PRO A 10 -1.41 4.60 -1.01
C PRO A 10 0.03 4.08 -1.09
N VAL A 11 0.64 4.23 -2.28
CA VAL A 11 2.00 3.78 -2.54
C VAL A 11 2.83 4.91 -3.14
N HIS A 12 3.94 5.25 -2.51
CA HIS A 12 4.90 6.21 -3.04
C HIS A 12 6.27 6.02 -2.39
N THR A 13 7.31 5.79 -3.20
CA THR A 13 8.63 5.41 -2.68
C THR A 13 9.32 6.49 -1.84
N ARG A 14 9.09 7.77 -2.14
CA ARG A 14 9.72 8.89 -1.39
C ARG A 14 8.97 9.31 -0.13
N ASP A 15 7.63 9.13 -0.15
CA ASP A 15 6.77 9.57 0.94
C ASP A 15 6.34 8.39 1.83
N ALA A 16 6.89 7.20 1.57
CA ALA A 16 6.63 6.00 2.37
C ALA A 16 6.95 6.25 3.86
N GLY A 17 6.08 5.76 4.75
CA GLY A 17 6.14 6.02 6.19
C GLY A 17 5.38 7.27 6.64
N SER A 18 5.09 8.20 5.73
CA SER A 18 4.13 9.29 5.99
C SER A 18 2.70 8.81 5.75
N THR A 19 1.72 9.67 5.96
CA THR A 19 0.30 9.34 5.75
C THR A 19 -0.37 10.24 4.74
N ILE A 20 -1.42 9.71 4.11
CA ILE A 20 -2.39 10.48 3.35
C ILE A 20 -3.81 10.06 3.76
N LEU A 21 -4.64 11.02 4.16
CA LEU A 21 -6.00 10.80 4.65
C LEU A 21 -6.05 9.76 5.80
N GLY A 22 -5.06 9.80 6.70
CA GLY A 22 -4.92 8.91 7.84
C GLY A 22 -4.58 7.46 7.48
N ARG A 23 -3.98 7.22 6.30
CA ARG A 23 -3.49 5.91 5.87
C ARG A 23 -1.99 5.96 5.59
N PRO A 24 -1.23 4.95 6.05
CA PRO A 24 0.20 4.92 5.79
C PRO A 24 0.48 4.76 4.29
N ILE A 25 1.50 5.44 3.81
CA ILE A 25 2.00 5.33 2.45
C ILE A 25 3.04 4.21 2.44
N LEU A 26 2.80 3.16 1.64
CA LEU A 26 3.72 2.04 1.50
C LEU A 26 4.82 2.34 0.46
N PRO A 27 6.02 1.75 0.62
CA PRO A 27 7.11 1.90 -0.36
C PRO A 27 6.88 1.11 -1.65
N SER A 28 6.03 0.09 -1.61
CA SER A 28 5.79 -0.84 -2.71
C SER A 28 4.32 -1.28 -2.72
N PRO A 29 3.72 -1.54 -3.90
CA PRO A 29 2.38 -2.08 -4.00
C PRO A 29 2.30 -3.60 -3.71
N TRP A 30 3.44 -4.23 -3.47
CA TRP A 30 3.56 -5.68 -3.28
C TRP A 30 3.64 -5.99 -1.77
N SER A 31 2.50 -5.91 -1.09
CA SER A 31 2.25 -6.60 0.17
C SER A 31 1.82 -8.05 -0.12
N ASP A 32 1.75 -8.90 0.89
CA ASP A 32 1.26 -10.28 0.72
C ASP A 32 -0.24 -10.34 0.40
N ASP A 33 -0.97 -9.24 0.57
CA ASP A 33 -2.32 -9.08 0.08
C ASP A 33 -2.31 -8.87 -1.43
N GLU A 34 -3.07 -9.69 -2.15
CA GLU A 34 -3.27 -9.51 -3.59
C GLU A 34 -4.23 -8.31 -3.82
N PRO A 35 -3.76 -7.16 -4.32
CA PRO A 35 -4.64 -6.06 -4.64
C PRO A 35 -5.56 -6.42 -5.82
N GLU A 36 -6.82 -6.05 -5.75
CA GLU A 36 -7.78 -6.26 -6.84
C GLU A 36 -7.53 -5.31 -8.01
N MET A 37 -7.03 -4.10 -7.74
CA MET A 37 -6.83 -3.08 -8.75
C MET A 37 -5.68 -2.13 -8.37
N PHE A 38 -4.90 -1.75 -9.37
CA PHE A 38 -3.98 -0.61 -9.30
C PHE A 38 -4.60 0.62 -9.97
N VAL A 39 -4.68 1.73 -9.25
CA VAL A 39 -5.07 3.03 -9.80
C VAL A 39 -3.80 3.87 -9.96
N LEU A 40 -3.35 4.07 -11.20
CA LEU A 40 -2.05 4.69 -11.50
C LEU A 40 -2.19 6.20 -11.74
N PHE A 41 -1.59 7.00 -10.85
CA PHE A 41 -1.46 8.46 -10.94
C PHE A 41 -0.03 8.84 -11.38
N LEU A 42 0.50 8.17 -12.39
CA LEU A 42 1.88 8.29 -12.84
C LEU A 42 1.93 8.83 -14.26
N SER A 43 3.04 9.48 -14.65
CA SER A 43 3.23 9.82 -16.07
C SER A 43 3.44 8.56 -16.90
N PRO A 44 3.09 8.55 -18.21
CA PRO A 44 3.21 7.38 -19.06
C PRO A 44 4.60 6.74 -19.06
N SER A 45 5.66 7.55 -19.02
CA SER A 45 7.05 7.06 -18.95
C SER A 45 7.36 6.30 -17.65
N VAL A 46 6.77 6.73 -16.55
CA VAL A 46 6.91 6.05 -15.25
C VAL A 46 6.05 4.78 -15.22
N VAL A 47 4.83 4.83 -15.77
CA VAL A 47 3.98 3.64 -15.93
C VAL A 47 4.71 2.55 -16.70
N LEU A 48 5.30 2.86 -17.86
CA LEU A 48 6.07 1.89 -18.66
C LEU A 48 7.22 1.27 -17.87
N LYS A 49 7.97 2.09 -17.12
CA LYS A 49 9.08 1.62 -16.29
C LYS A 49 8.63 0.67 -15.19
N GLU A 50 7.57 1.01 -14.47
CA GLU A 50 7.05 0.16 -13.38
C GLU A 50 6.41 -1.12 -13.92
N LEU A 51 5.63 -1.06 -15.00
CA LEU A 51 5.07 -2.24 -15.66
C LEU A 51 6.16 -3.21 -16.13
N ALA A 52 7.20 -2.70 -16.80
CA ALA A 52 8.32 -3.53 -17.24
C ALA A 52 9.01 -4.21 -16.05
N LYS A 53 9.24 -3.48 -14.97
CA LYS A 53 9.82 -4.01 -13.73
C LYS A 53 8.94 -5.12 -13.12
N TRP A 54 7.62 -4.92 -13.06
CA TRP A 54 6.69 -5.90 -12.49
C TRP A 54 6.58 -7.16 -13.35
N LEU A 55 6.51 -7.00 -14.67
CA LEU A 55 6.50 -8.12 -15.62
C LEU A 55 7.79 -8.95 -15.55
N LEU A 56 8.94 -8.30 -15.52
CA LEU A 56 10.24 -8.97 -15.39
C LEU A 56 10.40 -9.70 -14.05
N ALA A 57 9.81 -9.17 -12.99
CA ALA A 57 9.78 -9.80 -11.68
C ALA A 57 8.76 -10.94 -11.55
N GLY A 58 8.00 -11.24 -12.62
CA GLY A 58 6.96 -12.27 -12.62
C GLY A 58 5.81 -12.01 -11.65
N LYS A 59 5.53 -10.74 -11.34
CA LYS A 59 4.44 -10.38 -10.44
C LYS A 59 3.08 -10.61 -11.10
N LYS A 60 2.12 -11.12 -10.35
CA LYS A 60 0.72 -11.21 -10.78
C LYS A 60 0.11 -9.80 -10.74
N ILE A 61 0.05 -9.15 -11.88
CA ILE A 61 -0.46 -7.78 -11.99
C ILE A 61 -1.99 -7.82 -11.98
N PRO A 62 -2.66 -7.07 -11.06
CA PRO A 62 -4.12 -7.01 -10.98
C PRO A 62 -4.69 -6.14 -12.11
N PHE A 63 -6.00 -5.89 -12.08
CA PHE A 63 -6.62 -4.93 -12.98
C PHE A 63 -5.95 -3.54 -12.85
N ILE A 64 -5.64 -2.89 -13.98
CA ILE A 64 -4.99 -1.58 -13.99
C ILE A 64 -5.99 -0.50 -14.41
N TRP A 65 -6.12 0.53 -13.59
CA TRP A 65 -6.83 1.75 -13.96
C TRP A 65 -5.84 2.88 -14.19
N LEU A 66 -5.69 3.28 -15.46
CA LEU A 66 -4.89 4.45 -15.82
C LEU A 66 -5.72 5.70 -15.57
N GLN A 67 -5.29 6.57 -14.65
CA GLN A 67 -5.91 7.89 -14.47
C GLN A 67 -5.61 8.79 -15.68
N PRO A 68 -6.49 9.75 -16.02
CA PRO A 68 -6.24 10.67 -17.11
C PRO A 68 -4.85 11.30 -17.04
N GLY A 69 -4.07 11.11 -18.10
CA GLY A 69 -2.66 11.53 -18.20
C GLY A 69 -1.63 10.44 -17.83
N ALA A 70 -2.06 9.28 -17.39
CA ALA A 70 -1.18 8.11 -17.18
C ALA A 70 -1.09 7.22 -18.42
N GLU A 71 -2.00 7.41 -19.39
CA GLU A 71 -2.12 6.66 -20.64
C GLU A 71 -1.38 7.34 -21.79
N ASN A 72 -0.94 6.54 -22.73
CA ASN A 72 -0.63 6.87 -24.13
C ASN A 72 -0.61 5.57 -24.94
N ASP A 73 -0.52 5.70 -26.26
CA ASP A 73 -0.56 4.54 -27.18
C ASP A 73 0.46 3.45 -26.80
N VAL A 74 1.67 3.84 -26.39
CA VAL A 74 2.73 2.88 -26.02
C VAL A 74 2.41 2.12 -24.74
N VAL A 75 1.82 2.80 -23.73
CA VAL A 75 1.37 2.15 -22.49
C VAL A 75 0.26 1.15 -22.79
N GLU A 76 -0.74 1.55 -23.56
CA GLU A 76 -1.88 0.71 -23.91
C GLU A 76 -1.48 -0.47 -24.78
N GLU A 77 -0.54 -0.28 -25.73
CA GLU A 77 0.03 -1.36 -26.52
C GLU A 77 0.78 -2.37 -25.63
N LEU A 78 1.60 -1.91 -24.69
CA LEU A 78 2.29 -2.78 -23.73
C LEU A 78 1.32 -3.62 -22.90
N LEU A 79 0.28 -2.98 -22.35
CA LEU A 79 -0.73 -3.66 -21.54
C LEU A 79 -1.48 -4.72 -22.35
N SER A 80 -1.88 -4.37 -23.57
CA SER A 80 -2.59 -5.27 -24.50
C SER A 80 -1.72 -6.45 -24.90
N ASN A 81 -0.46 -6.20 -25.27
CA ASN A 81 0.49 -7.25 -25.68
C ASN A 81 0.85 -8.18 -24.51
N ALA A 82 0.87 -7.67 -23.29
CA ALA A 82 1.07 -8.46 -22.06
C ALA A 82 -0.20 -9.21 -21.61
N GLY A 83 -1.33 -9.04 -22.28
CA GLY A 83 -2.62 -9.66 -21.91
C GLY A 83 -3.19 -9.16 -20.58
N LEU A 84 -2.79 -7.95 -20.17
CA LEU A 84 -3.25 -7.36 -18.89
C LEU A 84 -4.60 -6.67 -19.08
N GLN A 85 -5.47 -6.81 -18.08
CA GLN A 85 -6.75 -6.10 -18.06
C GLN A 85 -6.56 -4.68 -17.58
N TYR A 86 -7.09 -3.70 -18.30
CA TYR A 86 -6.96 -2.29 -17.93
C TYR A 86 -8.16 -1.45 -18.36
N SER A 87 -8.24 -0.23 -17.81
CA SER A 87 -9.12 0.86 -18.23
C SER A 87 -8.32 2.14 -18.36
N SER A 88 -8.63 2.98 -19.37
CA SER A 88 -8.00 4.27 -19.63
C SER A 88 -9.03 5.34 -19.98
N GLY A 89 -8.60 6.61 -20.04
CA GLY A 89 -9.43 7.73 -20.51
C GLY A 89 -10.52 8.18 -19.52
N LYS A 90 -10.63 7.58 -18.33
CA LYS A 90 -11.63 7.94 -17.32
C LYS A 90 -11.00 8.04 -15.93
N CYS A 91 -11.47 9.00 -15.14
CA CYS A 91 -11.08 9.10 -13.74
C CYS A 91 -11.84 8.05 -12.90
N TRP A 92 -11.11 7.18 -12.20
CA TRP A 92 -11.72 6.16 -11.33
C TRP A 92 -12.66 6.76 -10.29
N VAL A 93 -12.26 7.87 -9.65
CA VAL A 93 -13.10 8.52 -8.62
C VAL A 93 -14.43 8.95 -9.20
N THR A 94 -14.44 9.62 -10.36
CA THR A 94 -15.66 10.06 -11.03
C THR A 94 -16.48 8.86 -11.52
N THR A 95 -15.85 7.86 -12.10
CA THR A 95 -16.53 6.65 -12.58
C THR A 95 -17.21 5.90 -11.44
N SER A 96 -16.50 5.66 -10.35
CA SER A 96 -17.05 4.96 -9.18
C SER A 96 -18.21 5.71 -8.53
N GLN A 97 -18.22 7.05 -8.61
CA GLN A 97 -19.32 7.88 -8.12
C GLN A 97 -20.54 7.81 -9.03
N ASN A 98 -20.34 7.97 -10.34
CA ASN A 98 -21.43 8.03 -11.32
C ASN A 98 -22.12 6.67 -11.50
N GLU A 99 -21.37 5.59 -11.41
CA GLU A 99 -21.87 4.21 -11.57
C GLU A 99 -22.23 3.55 -10.24
N ASP A 100 -22.19 4.32 -9.14
CA ASP A 100 -22.48 3.86 -7.77
C ASP A 100 -21.73 2.57 -7.36
N ILE A 101 -20.47 2.44 -7.80
CA ILE A 101 -19.64 1.30 -7.49
C ILE A 101 -19.16 1.40 -6.03
N SER A 102 -19.45 0.38 -5.23
CA SER A 102 -19.01 0.28 -3.83
C SER A 102 -18.45 -1.11 -3.54
N CYS A 103 -17.62 -1.21 -2.51
CA CYS A 103 -17.12 -2.49 -2.03
C CYS A 103 -18.28 -3.30 -1.42
N ARG A 104 -18.34 -4.60 -1.72
CA ARG A 104 -19.37 -5.50 -1.16
C ARG A 104 -19.14 -5.77 0.32
N ASP A 105 -17.88 -6.00 0.68
CA ASP A 105 -17.45 -6.35 2.05
C ASP A 105 -16.42 -5.31 2.54
N PRO A 106 -16.89 -4.13 3.01
CA PRO A 106 -15.98 -3.07 3.41
C PRO A 106 -15.17 -3.48 4.64
N LEU A 107 -13.85 -3.38 4.55
CA LEU A 107 -12.98 -3.59 5.68
C LEU A 107 -12.97 -2.37 6.61
N PRO A 108 -12.88 -2.57 7.93
CA PRO A 108 -12.72 -1.48 8.88
C PRO A 108 -11.40 -0.74 8.63
N ALA A 109 -11.29 0.46 9.18
CA ALA A 109 -9.99 1.12 9.26
C ALA A 109 -9.15 0.44 10.34
N PHE A 110 -7.99 -0.06 9.96
CA PHE A 110 -7.05 -0.72 10.87
C PHE A 110 -6.10 0.29 11.54
N PRO A 111 -5.60 -0.02 12.75
CA PRO A 111 -4.41 0.62 13.27
C PRO A 111 -3.23 0.31 12.35
N TRP A 112 -2.22 1.16 12.38
CA TRP A 112 -1.03 0.97 11.56
C TRP A 112 0.24 1.16 12.40
N PHE A 113 1.35 0.65 11.90
CA PHE A 113 2.60 0.53 12.62
C PHE A 113 3.74 1.02 11.75
N LEU A 114 4.78 1.53 12.40
CA LEU A 114 5.95 2.10 11.76
C LEU A 114 7.20 1.64 12.51
N GLN A 115 8.22 1.20 11.78
CA GLN A 115 9.56 1.02 12.30
C GLN A 115 10.53 1.94 11.58
N THR A 116 11.29 2.71 12.34
CA THR A 116 12.32 3.62 11.84
C THR A 116 13.63 3.37 12.57
N THR A 117 14.75 3.77 11.96
CA THR A 117 16.00 3.89 12.70
C THR A 117 15.90 5.02 13.72
N SER A 118 16.49 4.85 14.90
CA SER A 118 16.63 5.91 15.90
C SER A 118 17.46 7.09 15.36
N LEU A 119 17.06 8.31 15.74
CA LEU A 119 17.81 9.52 15.41
C LEU A 119 18.98 9.81 16.37
N ASP A 120 19.09 9.05 17.46
CA ASP A 120 20.11 9.26 18.50
C ASP A 120 21.51 8.72 18.11
N GLY A 121 21.62 8.11 16.93
CA GLY A 121 22.89 7.57 16.42
C GLY A 121 23.34 6.28 17.11
N ASP A 122 22.46 5.63 17.85
CA ASP A 122 22.68 4.36 18.54
C ASP A 122 22.42 3.11 17.68
N GLU A 123 22.07 3.31 16.39
CA GLU A 123 21.68 2.28 15.44
C GLU A 123 20.49 1.41 15.87
N CYS A 124 19.74 1.84 16.90
CA CYS A 124 18.57 1.13 17.36
C CYS A 124 17.36 1.38 16.45
N SER A 125 16.45 0.43 16.39
CA SER A 125 15.16 0.59 15.72
C SER A 125 14.10 1.07 16.70
N VAL A 126 13.21 1.93 16.24
CA VAL A 126 12.08 2.47 17.01
C VAL A 126 10.79 1.97 16.37
N TRP A 127 10.01 1.22 17.15
CA TRP A 127 8.70 0.73 16.77
C TRP A 127 7.61 1.66 17.32
N ARG A 128 6.64 2.02 16.48
CA ARG A 128 5.54 2.93 16.86
C ARG A 128 4.20 2.39 16.38
N HIS A 129 3.17 2.60 17.19
CA HIS A 129 1.77 2.30 16.91
C HIS A 129 0.98 3.58 16.67
N TYR A 130 0.09 3.55 15.69
CA TYR A 130 -0.82 4.63 15.36
C TYR A 130 -2.26 4.11 15.26
N PRO A 131 -3.24 4.80 15.88
CA PRO A 131 -4.64 4.43 15.74
C PRO A 131 -5.14 4.67 14.31
N PRO A 132 -6.27 4.04 13.93
CA PRO A 132 -6.88 4.27 12.61
C PRO A 132 -7.13 5.74 12.32
N GLY A 133 -6.64 6.23 11.19
CA GLY A 133 -6.82 7.61 10.76
C GLY A 133 -5.84 8.62 11.35
N ALA A 134 -4.86 8.19 12.13
CA ALA A 134 -3.80 9.08 12.62
C ALA A 134 -2.94 9.59 11.47
N ASP A 135 -2.60 10.87 11.51
CA ASP A 135 -1.66 11.48 10.56
C ASP A 135 -0.23 11.44 11.10
N HIS A 136 0.72 11.24 10.20
CA HIS A 136 2.14 11.22 10.48
C HIS A 136 2.94 11.74 9.30
N ILE A 137 4.06 12.41 9.58
CA ILE A 137 5.08 12.78 8.60
C ILE A 137 6.36 12.09 9.02
N LEU A 138 6.94 11.31 8.12
CA LEU A 138 8.17 10.58 8.40
C LEU A 138 9.32 11.54 8.69
N ASP A 139 9.97 11.35 9.84
CA ASP A 139 11.06 12.18 10.37
C ASP A 139 12.39 11.43 10.54
N ALA A 140 12.40 10.10 10.27
CA ALA A 140 13.57 9.24 10.43
C ALA A 140 13.64 8.22 9.28
N PRO A 141 14.79 7.57 9.03
CA PRO A 141 14.90 6.53 8.01
C PRO A 141 13.92 5.39 8.24
N LEU A 142 13.10 5.12 7.22
CA LEU A 142 12.07 4.07 7.26
C LEU A 142 12.71 2.68 7.16
N GLU A 143 12.31 1.79 8.07
CA GLU A 143 12.64 0.37 8.01
C GLU A 143 11.44 -0.47 7.57
N TRP A 144 10.25 -0.17 8.10
CA TRP A 144 9.01 -0.83 7.73
C TRP A 144 7.79 0.04 8.06
N VAL A 145 6.72 -0.10 7.27
CA VAL A 145 5.41 0.50 7.52
C VAL A 145 4.31 -0.39 6.97
N GLY A 146 3.20 -0.51 7.71
CA GLY A 146 2.02 -1.26 7.28
C GLY A 146 0.86 -1.14 8.28
N ASP A 147 -0.33 -1.56 7.86
CA ASP A 147 -1.46 -1.67 8.78
C ASP A 147 -1.49 -3.05 9.49
N LEU A 148 -2.51 -3.29 10.31
CA LEU A 148 -2.63 -4.55 11.04
C LEU A 148 -2.68 -5.75 10.09
N LEU A 149 -3.33 -5.63 8.95
CA LEU A 149 -3.44 -6.72 7.98
C LEU A 149 -2.08 -7.02 7.34
N ASP A 150 -1.31 -5.98 6.98
CA ASP A 150 0.07 -6.14 6.51
C ASP A 150 0.94 -6.83 7.60
N LEU A 151 0.75 -6.45 8.87
CA LEU A 151 1.49 -7.07 9.98
C LEU A 151 1.13 -8.55 10.18
N GLU A 152 -0.13 -8.92 9.96
CA GLU A 152 -0.59 -10.31 10.07
C GLU A 152 -0.10 -11.20 8.93
N THR A 153 -0.10 -10.70 7.70
CA THR A 153 0.08 -11.52 6.50
C THR A 153 1.47 -11.45 5.90
N SER A 154 2.19 -10.31 6.05
CA SER A 154 3.47 -10.11 5.38
C SER A 154 4.55 -11.12 5.75
N SER A 155 5.27 -11.60 4.74
CA SER A 155 6.45 -12.47 4.87
C SER A 155 7.76 -11.71 5.11
N GLU A 156 7.72 -10.38 5.14
CA GLU A 156 8.89 -9.53 5.40
C GLU A 156 9.51 -9.78 6.78
N PRO A 157 10.81 -9.52 6.95
CA PRO A 157 11.53 -9.84 8.20
C PRO A 157 10.92 -9.19 9.44
N ILE A 158 10.55 -7.90 9.37
CA ILE A 158 10.04 -7.14 10.53
C ILE A 158 8.68 -7.67 10.98
N PRO A 159 7.63 -7.79 10.14
CA PRO A 159 6.37 -8.42 10.54
C PRO A 159 6.53 -9.82 11.13
N ARG A 160 7.38 -10.65 10.52
CA ARG A 160 7.66 -12.00 11.04
C ARG A 160 8.29 -11.95 12.43
N TYR A 161 9.22 -11.04 12.65
CA TYR A 161 9.85 -10.85 13.97
C TYR A 161 8.84 -10.41 15.01
N ILE A 162 8.01 -9.40 14.72
CA ILE A 162 6.95 -8.93 15.64
C ILE A 162 6.00 -10.08 16.00
N ARG A 163 5.54 -10.88 15.01
CA ARG A 163 4.70 -12.06 15.29
C ARG A 163 5.37 -13.07 16.19
N SER A 164 6.69 -13.24 16.10
CA SER A 164 7.44 -14.18 16.95
C SER A 164 7.55 -13.76 18.41
N LEU A 165 7.27 -12.49 18.73
CA LEU A 165 7.36 -11.93 20.08
C LEU A 165 6.04 -12.01 20.87
N GLY A 166 4.99 -12.61 20.28
CA GLY A 166 3.70 -12.82 20.97
C GLY A 166 3.86 -13.62 22.25
N GLN A 167 3.12 -13.26 23.30
CA GLN A 167 3.17 -13.88 24.60
C GLN A 167 1.80 -14.45 25.00
N GLY A 168 1.80 -15.70 25.43
CA GLY A 168 0.59 -16.35 25.95
C GLY A 168 -0.56 -16.36 24.93
N THR A 169 -1.65 -15.67 25.26
CA THR A 169 -2.87 -15.58 24.42
C THR A 169 -2.98 -14.24 23.68
N GLU A 170 -1.91 -13.44 23.63
CA GLU A 170 -1.92 -12.17 22.90
C GLU A 170 -2.22 -12.40 21.41
N ASN A 171 -3.12 -11.57 20.85
CA ASN A 171 -3.21 -11.45 19.41
C ASN A 171 -2.09 -10.52 18.89
N ILE A 172 -1.92 -10.49 17.57
CA ILE A 172 -0.83 -9.72 16.95
C ILE A 172 -0.93 -8.21 17.21
N GLU A 173 -2.14 -7.66 17.27
CA GLU A 173 -2.37 -6.25 17.58
C GLU A 173 -1.89 -5.93 19.01
N GLN A 174 -2.27 -6.76 19.99
CA GLN A 174 -1.82 -6.61 21.38
C GLN A 174 -0.31 -6.72 21.52
N THR A 175 0.30 -7.68 20.81
CA THR A 175 1.76 -7.82 20.76
C THR A 175 2.42 -6.57 20.20
N ALA A 176 1.93 -6.06 19.07
CA ALA A 176 2.50 -4.90 18.40
C ALA A 176 2.35 -3.61 19.22
N ILE A 177 1.21 -3.43 19.92
CA ILE A 177 1.00 -2.29 20.82
C ILE A 177 1.91 -2.38 22.04
N ARG A 178 2.08 -3.56 22.62
CA ARG A 178 2.99 -3.75 23.78
C ARG A 178 4.45 -3.41 23.47
N LEU A 179 4.87 -3.59 22.23
CA LEU A 179 6.23 -3.31 21.76
C LEU A 179 6.45 -1.83 21.40
N SER A 180 5.40 -1.02 21.25
CA SER A 180 5.46 0.42 20.92
C SER A 180 5.60 1.36 22.18
#